data_cba25c5204882d221bbb4e630ba4f8d3
#
_entry.id   cba25c5204882d221bbb4e630ba4f8d3
#
_cell.length_a   1.000
_cell.length_b   1.000
_cell.length_c   1.000
_cell.angle_alpha   90.00
_cell.angle_beta   90.00
_cell.angle_gamma   90.00
#
_symmetry.space_group_name_H-M   'P 1'
#
loop_
_entity.id
_entity.type
_entity.pdbx_description
1 polymer ?
#
loop_
_entity_poly.entity_id
_entity_poly.type
_entity_poly.pdbx_seq_one_letter_code
_entity_poly.pdbx_strand_id
1 'polypeptide(L)'
;MFSLSLNLPKYMGNSLVFSSGEVAKQANGNVKVSFGDTVVLVTACMSREPKEGVNFLPLTVEYRERTYAMGKIPGGFIKREGRPKDSEILCARLIDRPLRPFFPEGFTNEIQIVAMVLSSDGENDPDVLAVNGASCALVVSDI
;
A
#
# COMPACT_ATOMS: atom_id res chain seq x y z
N MET A 1 -5.82 17.37 -3.83
CA MET A 1 -4.44 17.21 -3.34
C MET A 1 -4.41 17.65 -1.89
N PHE A 2 -3.99 16.79 -0.99
CA PHE A 2 -3.76 17.14 0.42
C PHE A 2 -2.46 16.50 0.91
N SER A 3 -1.89 17.09 1.96
CA SER A 3 -0.74 16.55 2.69
C SER A 3 -0.95 16.73 4.18
N LEU A 4 -0.73 15.66 4.94
CA LEU A 4 -0.77 15.63 6.39
C LEU A 4 0.59 15.18 6.91
N SER A 5 1.17 15.95 7.82
CA SER A 5 2.43 15.60 8.48
C SER A 5 2.20 15.39 9.97
N LEU A 6 2.61 14.22 10.46
CA LEU A 6 2.58 13.85 11.86
C LEU A 6 4.02 13.83 12.41
N ASN A 7 4.32 14.76 13.29
CA ASN A 7 5.61 14.77 13.98
C ASN A 7 5.64 13.70 15.07
N LEU A 8 6.63 12.83 15.02
CA LEU A 8 6.83 11.75 15.98
C LEU A 8 8.11 12.01 16.80
N PRO A 9 8.05 12.80 17.90
CA PRO A 9 9.23 13.25 18.63
C PRO A 9 10.12 12.11 19.16
N LYS A 10 9.53 10.92 19.42
CA LYS A 10 10.25 9.73 19.88
C LYS A 10 11.13 9.08 18.82
N TYR A 11 10.95 9.43 17.56
CA TYR A 11 11.65 8.81 16.43
C TYR A 11 12.60 9.82 15.75
N MET A 12 13.53 10.38 16.50
CA MET A 12 14.63 11.27 16.02
C MET A 12 14.17 12.47 15.20
N GLY A 13 12.97 13.00 15.47
CA GLY A 13 12.47 14.19 14.76
C GLY A 13 11.94 13.92 13.34
N ASN A 14 11.89 12.66 12.89
CA ASN A 14 11.30 12.33 11.60
C ASN A 14 9.76 12.48 11.65
N SER A 15 9.21 12.98 10.56
CA SER A 15 7.78 13.15 10.39
C SER A 15 7.22 12.05 9.51
N LEU A 16 6.10 11.46 9.92
CA LEU A 16 5.30 10.59 9.06
C LEU A 16 4.41 11.49 8.19
N VAL A 17 4.60 11.46 6.88
CA VAL A 17 3.89 12.31 5.95
C VAL A 17 2.99 11.50 5.04
N PHE A 18 1.72 11.86 4.97
CA PHE A 18 0.74 11.33 4.04
C PHE A 18 0.41 12.40 2.99
N SER A 19 0.50 12.06 1.71
CA SER A 19 0.08 12.93 0.61
C SER A 19 -0.79 12.17 -0.38
N SER A 20 -1.81 12.83 -0.91
CA SER A 20 -2.75 12.26 -1.87
C SER A 20 -3.03 13.21 -3.02
N GLY A 21 -3.38 12.65 -4.19
CA GLY A 21 -3.76 13.40 -5.38
C GLY A 21 -2.60 13.83 -6.29
N GLU A 22 -1.35 13.47 -5.96
CA GLU A 22 -0.18 13.74 -6.82
C GLU A 22 -0.06 12.72 -7.94
N VAL A 23 -0.16 11.43 -7.59
CA VAL A 23 0.03 10.29 -8.49
C VAL A 23 -1.17 9.35 -8.43
N ALA A 24 -1.27 8.40 -9.34
CA ALA A 24 -2.33 7.38 -9.39
C ALA A 24 -3.76 7.95 -9.32
N LYS A 25 -4.02 9.05 -10.06
CA LYS A 25 -5.29 9.80 -10.01
C LYS A 25 -6.51 9.03 -10.51
N GLN A 26 -6.31 7.88 -11.15
CA GLN A 26 -7.41 7.02 -11.64
C GLN A 26 -7.87 5.99 -10.60
N ALA A 27 -7.13 5.81 -9.51
CA ALA A 27 -7.54 4.96 -8.40
C ALA A 27 -8.64 5.66 -7.58
N ASN A 28 -9.55 4.89 -6.97
CA ASN A 28 -10.57 5.41 -6.06
C ASN A 28 -9.90 6.10 -4.86
N GLY A 29 -8.85 5.50 -4.30
CA GLY A 29 -8.02 6.11 -3.29
C GLY A 29 -6.54 5.95 -3.61
N ASN A 30 -5.74 6.98 -3.32
CA ASN A 30 -4.29 6.92 -3.47
C ASN A 30 -3.61 7.72 -2.36
N VAL A 31 -2.57 7.16 -1.79
CA VAL A 31 -1.78 7.81 -0.75
C VAL A 31 -0.31 7.47 -0.93
N LYS A 32 0.54 8.48 -0.90
CA LYS A 32 1.98 8.33 -0.77
C LYS A 32 2.33 8.60 0.69
N VAL A 33 2.94 7.61 1.34
CA VAL A 33 3.40 7.69 2.73
C VAL A 33 4.90 7.75 2.75
N SER A 34 5.46 8.68 3.50
CA SER A 34 6.91 8.79 3.68
C SER A 34 7.29 8.94 5.15
N PHE A 35 8.40 8.32 5.52
CA PHE A 35 9.05 8.45 6.81
C PHE A 35 10.56 8.31 6.61
N GLY A 36 11.32 9.36 6.94
CA GLY A 36 12.69 9.48 6.49
C GLY A 36 12.75 9.46 4.95
N ASP A 37 13.67 8.70 4.38
CA ASP A 37 13.80 8.51 2.94
C ASP A 37 13.04 7.25 2.42
N THR A 38 12.34 6.53 3.31
CA THR A 38 11.45 5.44 2.91
C THR A 38 10.11 6.02 2.45
N VAL A 39 9.69 5.64 1.23
CA VAL A 39 8.46 6.11 0.58
C VAL A 39 7.68 4.93 0.02
N VAL A 40 6.40 4.84 0.37
CA VAL A 40 5.47 3.84 -0.12
C VAL A 40 4.28 4.51 -0.79
N LEU A 41 3.95 4.08 -2.00
CA LEU A 41 2.71 4.45 -2.68
C LEU A 41 1.68 3.35 -2.47
N VAL A 42 0.50 3.72 -1.99
CA VAL A 42 -0.63 2.81 -1.84
C VAL A 42 -1.81 3.31 -2.64
N THR A 43 -2.43 2.41 -3.39
CA THR A 43 -3.64 2.67 -4.16
C THR A 43 -4.73 1.68 -3.79
N ALA A 44 -5.97 2.15 -3.73
CA ALA A 44 -7.17 1.34 -3.55
C ALA A 44 -8.09 1.55 -4.75
N CYS A 45 -8.54 0.44 -5.33
CA CYS A 45 -9.48 0.42 -6.45
C CYS A 45 -10.63 -0.53 -6.14
N MET A 46 -11.83 -0.19 -6.58
CA MET A 46 -13.04 -1.01 -6.41
C MET A 46 -13.73 -1.21 -7.76
N SER A 47 -14.27 -2.41 -7.97
CA SER A 47 -15.15 -2.67 -9.11
C SER A 47 -16.46 -1.90 -8.97
N ARG A 48 -17.01 -1.40 -10.08
CA ARG A 48 -18.29 -0.67 -10.09
C ARG A 48 -19.49 -1.58 -9.77
N GLU A 49 -19.37 -2.84 -10.13
CA GLU A 49 -20.44 -3.83 -9.99
C GLU A 49 -20.05 -4.90 -8.98
N PRO A 50 -21.00 -5.37 -8.16
CA PRO A 50 -20.80 -6.51 -7.29
C PRO A 50 -20.41 -7.75 -8.07
N LYS A 51 -19.54 -8.58 -7.52
CA LYS A 51 -19.14 -9.86 -8.12
C LYS A 51 -20.22 -10.88 -7.90
N GLU A 52 -20.84 -11.38 -8.97
CA GLU A 52 -21.88 -12.38 -8.90
C GLU A 52 -21.38 -13.74 -8.36
N GLY A 53 -22.23 -14.43 -7.61
CA GLY A 53 -21.94 -15.76 -7.09
C GLY A 53 -20.95 -15.83 -5.95
N VAL A 54 -20.59 -14.68 -5.35
CA VAL A 54 -19.64 -14.60 -4.23
C VAL A 54 -20.39 -14.20 -2.96
N ASN A 55 -20.13 -14.91 -1.88
CA ASN A 55 -20.70 -14.67 -0.55
C ASN A 55 -19.65 -14.20 0.49
N PHE A 56 -18.50 -13.76 0.04
CA PHE A 56 -17.39 -13.25 0.86
C PHE A 56 -16.84 -11.95 0.25
N LEU A 57 -16.11 -11.16 1.04
CA LEU A 57 -15.42 -9.97 0.58
C LEU A 57 -14.26 -10.32 -0.36
N PRO A 58 -14.35 -9.98 -1.66
CA PRO A 58 -13.27 -10.24 -2.62
C PRO A 58 -12.20 -9.14 -2.54
N LEU A 59 -11.44 -9.13 -1.43
CA LEU A 59 -10.33 -8.21 -1.18
C LEU A 59 -9.02 -8.86 -1.60
N THR A 60 -8.30 -8.22 -2.51
CA THR A 60 -6.96 -8.58 -2.96
C THR A 60 -5.97 -7.51 -2.52
N VAL A 61 -4.93 -7.90 -1.83
CA VAL A 61 -3.84 -7.01 -1.41
C VAL A 61 -2.54 -7.47 -2.04
N GLU A 62 -1.86 -6.55 -2.73
CA GLU A 62 -0.52 -6.75 -3.27
C GLU A 62 0.47 -5.80 -2.59
N TYR A 63 1.59 -6.34 -2.15
CA TYR A 63 2.71 -5.56 -1.63
C TYR A 63 3.96 -5.90 -2.44
N ARG A 64 4.70 -4.88 -2.86
CA ARG A 64 5.88 -5.05 -3.71
C ARG A 64 7.05 -4.18 -3.28
N GLU A 65 8.19 -4.83 -3.07
CA GLU A 65 9.49 -4.21 -2.87
C GLU A 65 10.34 -4.40 -4.13
N ARG A 66 10.38 -3.39 -4.96
CA ARG A 66 11.19 -3.44 -6.17
C ARG A 66 12.65 -3.08 -5.86
N THR A 67 13.59 -3.72 -6.55
CA THR A 67 15.02 -3.48 -6.33
C THR A 67 15.43 -2.04 -6.64
N TYR A 68 14.70 -1.33 -7.50
CA TYR A 68 14.93 0.09 -7.77
C TYR A 68 14.74 0.99 -6.53
N ALA A 69 13.90 0.58 -5.57
CA ALA A 69 13.67 1.34 -4.33
C ALA A 69 14.95 1.52 -3.50
N MET A 70 15.91 0.63 -3.67
CA MET A 70 17.25 0.69 -3.08
C MET A 70 18.33 1.10 -4.11
N GLY A 71 17.95 1.65 -5.27
CA GLY A 71 18.88 2.03 -6.34
C GLY A 71 19.59 0.83 -7.00
N LYS A 72 19.02 -0.37 -6.91
CA LYS A 72 19.65 -1.60 -7.43
C LYS A 72 18.91 -2.10 -8.68
N ILE A 73 19.65 -2.79 -9.55
CA ILE A 73 19.09 -3.52 -10.68
C ILE A 73 18.81 -4.96 -10.24
N PRO A 74 17.70 -5.58 -10.70
CA PRO A 74 17.43 -6.99 -10.40
C PRO A 74 18.62 -7.88 -10.75
N GLY A 75 18.98 -8.78 -9.81
CA GLY A 75 20.05 -9.75 -10.01
C GLY A 75 19.65 -10.86 -10.98
N GLY A 76 20.59 -11.77 -11.24
CA GLY A 76 20.39 -12.92 -12.12
C GLY A 76 20.57 -12.61 -13.60
N PHE A 77 20.52 -13.69 -14.41
CA PHE A 77 20.80 -13.63 -15.86
C PHE A 77 19.78 -12.77 -16.63
N ILE A 78 18.50 -12.87 -16.25
CA ILE A 78 17.39 -12.20 -16.99
C ILE A 78 17.28 -10.71 -16.66
N LYS A 79 17.89 -10.22 -15.58
CA LYS A 79 17.80 -8.83 -15.11
C LYS A 79 16.35 -8.35 -14.91
N ARG A 80 15.47 -9.23 -14.44
CA ARG A 80 14.04 -8.97 -14.21
C ARG A 80 13.64 -9.28 -12.78
N GLU A 81 12.65 -8.53 -12.29
CA GLU A 81 11.93 -8.86 -11.07
C GLU A 81 11.16 -10.19 -11.28
N GLY A 82 11.30 -11.10 -10.33
CA GLY A 82 10.64 -12.39 -10.34
C GLY A 82 9.22 -12.36 -9.74
N ARG A 83 8.77 -13.54 -9.30
CA ARG A 83 7.55 -13.67 -8.50
C ARG A 83 7.73 -12.95 -7.16
N PRO A 84 6.61 -12.60 -6.46
CA PRO A 84 6.69 -12.06 -5.11
C PRO A 84 7.52 -12.97 -4.20
N LYS A 85 8.35 -12.38 -3.37
CA LYS A 85 9.07 -13.09 -2.30
C LYS A 85 8.09 -13.48 -1.19
N ASP A 86 8.44 -14.48 -0.40
CA ASP A 86 7.61 -14.89 0.74
C ASP A 86 7.39 -13.74 1.74
N SER A 87 8.40 -12.87 1.95
CA SER A 87 8.27 -11.67 2.77
C SER A 87 7.21 -10.70 2.23
N GLU A 88 7.18 -10.48 0.90
CA GLU A 88 6.16 -9.62 0.26
C GLU A 88 4.76 -10.19 0.42
N ILE A 89 4.60 -11.52 0.32
CA ILE A 89 3.32 -12.20 0.53
C ILE A 89 2.87 -12.07 1.99
N LEU A 90 3.78 -12.22 2.94
CA LEU A 90 3.48 -12.06 4.37
C LEU A 90 3.09 -10.63 4.69
N CYS A 91 3.77 -9.64 4.13
CA CYS A 91 3.43 -8.24 4.28
C CYS A 91 2.05 -7.91 3.67
N ALA A 92 1.73 -8.45 2.48
CA ALA A 92 0.40 -8.31 1.91
C ALA A 92 -0.70 -8.86 2.84
N ARG A 93 -0.45 -9.99 3.51
CA ARG A 93 -1.36 -10.54 4.53
C ARG A 93 -1.43 -9.69 5.79
N LEU A 94 -0.32 -9.07 6.18
CA LEU A 94 -0.28 -8.13 7.31
C LEU A 94 -1.16 -6.91 7.04
N ILE A 95 -1.22 -6.43 5.79
CA ILE A 95 -2.09 -5.34 5.37
C ILE A 95 -3.56 -5.79 5.31
N ASP A 96 -3.84 -6.98 4.74
CA ASP A 96 -5.20 -7.51 4.55
C ASP A 96 -5.95 -7.71 5.87
N ARG A 97 -5.30 -8.36 6.85
CA ARG A 97 -5.95 -8.79 8.09
C ARG A 97 -6.61 -7.67 8.92
N PRO A 98 -5.96 -6.52 9.18
CA PRO A 98 -6.58 -5.44 9.94
C PRO A 98 -7.66 -4.69 9.15
N LEU A 99 -7.62 -4.69 7.82
CA LEU A 99 -8.57 -3.94 6.99
C LEU A 99 -9.87 -4.69 6.76
N ARG A 100 -9.80 -5.99 6.60
CA ARG A 100 -10.95 -6.85 6.27
C ARG A 100 -12.15 -6.70 7.22
N PRO A 101 -12.00 -6.61 8.54
CA PRO A 101 -13.11 -6.46 9.48
C PRO A 101 -13.86 -5.11 9.40
N PHE A 102 -13.28 -4.10 8.75
CA PHE A 102 -13.92 -2.79 8.61
C PHE A 102 -14.92 -2.71 7.47
N PHE A 103 -14.93 -3.69 6.57
CA PHE A 103 -15.93 -3.76 5.51
C PHE A 103 -17.25 -4.34 6.04
N PRO A 104 -18.41 -3.80 5.60
CA PRO A 104 -19.71 -4.29 6.03
C PRO A 104 -19.96 -5.73 5.53
N GLU A 105 -20.76 -6.48 6.30
CA GLU A 105 -21.21 -7.81 5.88
C GLU A 105 -22.00 -7.72 4.56
N GLY A 106 -21.76 -8.69 3.67
CA GLY A 106 -22.41 -8.72 2.36
C GLY A 106 -21.80 -7.80 1.31
N PHE A 107 -20.67 -7.15 1.59
CA PHE A 107 -19.95 -6.37 0.60
C PHE A 107 -19.27 -7.30 -0.42
N THR A 108 -19.71 -7.26 -1.69
CA THR A 108 -19.30 -8.18 -2.75
C THR A 108 -18.57 -7.51 -3.93
N ASN A 109 -18.37 -6.20 -3.89
CA ASN A 109 -17.53 -5.53 -4.88
C ASN A 109 -16.07 -5.96 -4.73
N GLU A 110 -15.40 -6.21 -5.85
CA GLU A 110 -13.98 -6.57 -5.84
C GLU A 110 -13.14 -5.35 -5.50
N ILE A 111 -12.29 -5.50 -4.48
CA ILE A 111 -11.36 -4.45 -4.03
C ILE A 111 -9.94 -4.93 -4.25
N GLN A 112 -9.14 -4.06 -4.84
CA GLN A 112 -7.71 -4.27 -5.00
C GLN A 112 -6.94 -3.14 -4.30
N ILE A 113 -6.06 -3.51 -3.38
CA ILE A 113 -5.12 -2.60 -2.73
C ILE A 113 -3.72 -2.98 -3.22
N VAL A 114 -3.00 -2.01 -3.75
CA VAL A 114 -1.61 -2.20 -4.18
C VAL A 114 -0.71 -1.26 -3.41
N ALA A 115 0.23 -1.81 -2.65
CA ALA A 115 1.27 -1.08 -1.94
C ALA A 115 2.61 -1.31 -2.63
N MET A 116 3.26 -0.24 -3.05
CA MET A 116 4.50 -0.27 -3.81
C MET A 116 5.57 0.59 -3.12
N VAL A 117 6.68 -0.03 -2.75
CA VAL A 117 7.82 0.69 -2.19
C VAL A 117 8.54 1.44 -3.31
N LEU A 118 8.56 2.77 -3.22
CA LEU A 118 9.21 3.64 -4.21
C LEU A 118 10.66 3.96 -3.84
N SER A 119 10.92 4.11 -2.54
CA SER A 119 12.25 4.38 -1.99
C SER A 119 12.39 3.69 -0.64
N SER A 120 13.58 3.24 -0.30
CA SER A 120 13.92 2.66 1.00
C SER A 120 15.30 3.12 1.44
N ASP A 121 15.39 3.63 2.67
CA ASP A 121 16.64 4.01 3.33
C ASP A 121 17.35 2.83 4.01
N GLY A 122 16.67 1.68 4.13
CA GLY A 122 17.18 0.50 4.80
C GLY A 122 17.14 0.56 6.33
N GLU A 123 16.60 1.63 6.92
CA GLU A 123 16.45 1.82 8.37
C GLU A 123 14.97 1.75 8.78
N ASN A 124 14.08 2.29 7.96
CA ASN A 124 12.65 2.36 8.22
C ASN A 124 11.91 1.28 7.43
N ASP A 125 11.23 0.38 8.14
CA ASP A 125 10.48 -0.72 7.51
C ASP A 125 9.29 -0.22 6.69
N PRO A 126 9.27 -0.48 5.38
CA PRO A 126 8.20 -0.01 4.51
C PRO A 126 6.86 -0.72 4.72
N ASP A 127 6.84 -1.90 5.35
CA ASP A 127 5.62 -2.66 5.66
C ASP A 127 4.69 -1.90 6.62
N VAL A 128 5.25 -1.25 7.66
CA VAL A 128 4.48 -0.40 8.59
C VAL A 128 3.86 0.79 7.86
N LEU A 129 4.62 1.40 6.93
CA LEU A 129 4.12 2.51 6.12
C LEU A 129 3.01 2.03 5.17
N ALA A 130 3.15 0.82 4.62
CA ALA A 130 2.17 0.22 3.72
C ALA A 130 0.83 -0.06 4.42
N VAL A 131 0.84 -0.58 5.66
CA VAL A 131 -0.39 -0.77 6.46
C VAL A 131 -1.11 0.55 6.71
N ASN A 132 -0.38 1.57 7.17
CA ASN A 132 -0.94 2.90 7.41
C ASN A 132 -1.43 3.56 6.11
N GLY A 133 -0.67 3.41 5.03
CA GLY A 133 -1.01 3.91 3.72
C GLY A 133 -2.28 3.25 3.16
N ALA A 134 -2.46 1.95 3.34
CA ALA A 134 -3.64 1.22 2.89
C ALA A 134 -4.90 1.67 3.64
N SER A 135 -4.81 1.83 4.96
CA SER A 135 -5.90 2.38 5.75
C SER A 135 -6.26 3.81 5.30
N CYS A 136 -5.25 4.66 5.12
CA CYS A 136 -5.47 6.03 4.66
C CYS A 136 -6.03 6.09 3.24
N ALA A 137 -5.56 5.21 2.32
CA ALA A 137 -6.07 5.15 0.94
C ALA A 137 -7.56 4.79 0.89
N LEU A 138 -8.02 3.89 1.76
CA LEU A 138 -9.45 3.56 1.90
C LEU A 138 -10.23 4.74 2.48
N VAL A 139 -9.72 5.41 3.51
CA VAL A 139 -10.40 6.57 4.14
C VAL A 139 -10.59 7.74 3.18
N VAL A 140 -9.63 7.98 2.27
CA VAL A 140 -9.73 9.07 1.28
C VAL A 140 -10.44 8.66 -0.01
N SER A 141 -10.82 7.40 -0.14
CA SER A 141 -11.56 6.87 -1.29
C SER A 141 -13.07 7.01 -1.10
N ASP A 142 -13.80 6.62 -2.11
CA ASP A 142 -15.26 6.45 -2.12
C ASP A 142 -15.68 4.99 -1.89
N ILE A 143 -14.76 4.16 -1.38
CA ILE A 143 -14.96 2.74 -1.07
C ILE A 143 -15.58 2.58 0.33
#